data_6f21d3bea61253c4cd9e6489cac85820
#
_entry.id   6f21d3bea61253c4cd9e6489cac85820
#
_cell.length_a   1.000
_cell.length_b   1.000
_cell.length_c   1.000
_cell.angle_alpha   90.00
_cell.angle_beta   90.00
_cell.angle_gamma   90.00
#
_symmetry.space_group_name_H-M   'P 1'
#
loop_
_entity.id
_entity.type
_entity.pdbx_description
1 polymer ?
#
loop_
_entity_poly.entity_id
_entity_poly.type
_entity_poly.pdbx_seq_one_letter_code
_entity_poly.pdbx_strand_id
1 'polypeptide(L)'
;MEEITKIATNTISEVTHYTTVAIGPSANRQIIEEIKFVLLGSRMLMAVILTDTGTIKETIIKFEKDITQEQVDTLNIIFNNKLKGRLLASVDMPMEQYIMSEMNYRIDVIKPIIKQINKAINDESKIYLNGANRPFDNPEFQSTEFVRNFMNLLDSKNLILDLLENEEDFNVYIGNEINGLKDFSIVTFKNKVGGKDLGTIGIIGPTRMDYSKVISVMKYINHELNKELGDGKEG
;
A
#
# COMPACT_ATOMS: atom_id res chain seq x y z
N MET A 1 -9.22 -2.72 -5.49
CA MET A 1 -8.63 -1.76 -4.52
C MET A 1 -7.78 -0.69 -5.22
N GLU A 2 -6.79 -1.07 -5.99
CA GLU A 2 -5.90 -0.13 -6.71
C GLU A 2 -6.65 0.87 -7.60
N GLU A 3 -7.68 0.42 -8.30
CA GLU A 3 -8.50 1.27 -9.15
C GLU A 3 -9.32 2.30 -8.36
N ILE A 4 -9.86 1.91 -7.21
CA ILE A 4 -10.60 2.80 -6.30
C ILE A 4 -9.68 3.91 -5.77
N THR A 5 -8.47 3.56 -5.35
CA THR A 5 -7.47 4.53 -4.89
C THR A 5 -7.11 5.51 -6.01
N LYS A 6 -6.94 5.04 -7.25
CA LYS A 6 -6.69 5.91 -8.41
C LYS A 6 -7.85 6.86 -8.69
N ILE A 7 -9.08 6.37 -8.67
CA ILE A 7 -10.28 7.20 -8.89
C ILE A 7 -10.38 8.25 -7.78
N ALA A 8 -10.25 7.85 -6.51
CA ALA A 8 -10.32 8.76 -5.37
C ALA A 8 -9.25 9.86 -5.46
N THR A 9 -7.98 9.49 -5.71
CA THR A 9 -6.88 10.47 -5.83
C THR A 9 -7.09 11.43 -7.00
N ASN A 10 -7.57 10.93 -8.13
CA ASN A 10 -7.87 11.78 -9.29
C ASN A 10 -8.98 12.78 -8.98
N THR A 11 -10.11 12.30 -8.43
CA THR A 11 -11.26 13.15 -8.07
C THR A 11 -10.87 14.22 -7.05
N ILE A 12 -10.11 13.84 -6.00
CA ILE A 12 -9.62 14.81 -5.01
C ILE A 12 -8.74 15.87 -5.66
N SER A 13 -7.80 15.46 -6.52
CA SER A 13 -6.93 16.39 -7.24
C SER A 13 -7.71 17.35 -8.15
N GLU A 14 -8.73 16.86 -8.84
CA GLU A 14 -9.59 17.68 -9.70
C GLU A 14 -10.39 18.73 -8.93
N VAL A 15 -10.97 18.33 -7.78
CA VAL A 15 -11.82 19.22 -6.98
C VAL A 15 -11.01 20.22 -6.18
N THR A 16 -9.86 19.80 -5.64
CA THR A 16 -9.02 20.66 -4.79
C THR A 16 -8.06 21.52 -5.59
N HIS A 17 -7.71 21.12 -6.81
CA HIS A 17 -6.64 21.70 -7.64
C HIS A 17 -5.24 21.58 -7.01
N TYR A 18 -5.04 20.60 -6.10
CA TYR A 18 -3.75 20.28 -5.49
C TYR A 18 -3.25 18.91 -5.96
N THR A 19 -1.96 18.68 -5.76
CA THR A 19 -1.37 17.36 -6.00
C THR A 19 -1.84 16.37 -4.96
N THR A 20 -2.26 15.21 -5.40
CA THR A 20 -2.72 14.14 -4.51
C THR A 20 -1.80 12.94 -4.63
N VAL A 21 -1.39 12.41 -3.50
CA VAL A 21 -0.59 11.19 -3.37
C VAL A 21 -1.36 10.16 -2.57
N ALA A 22 -1.18 8.89 -2.86
CA ALA A 22 -1.77 7.84 -2.02
C ALA A 22 -0.89 6.60 -1.98
N ILE A 23 -1.01 5.86 -0.90
CA ILE A 23 -0.46 4.52 -0.73
C ILE A 23 -1.58 3.53 -0.41
N GLY A 24 -1.38 2.28 -0.80
CA GLY A 24 -2.26 1.18 -0.39
C GLY A 24 -2.16 0.89 1.11
N PRO A 25 -2.99 -0.04 1.62
CA PRO A 25 -2.99 -0.41 3.03
C PRO A 25 -1.64 -1.00 3.45
N SER A 26 -1.17 -0.62 4.64
CA SER A 26 0.09 -1.13 5.20
C SER A 26 0.04 -2.63 5.44
N ALA A 27 1.11 -3.35 5.14
CA ALA A 27 1.24 -4.78 5.43
C ALA A 27 1.06 -5.11 6.94
N ASN A 28 1.39 -4.15 7.81
CA ASN A 28 1.20 -4.27 9.26
C ASN A 28 -0.27 -4.32 9.71
N ARG A 29 -1.22 -4.03 8.81
CA ARG A 29 -2.65 -3.99 9.11
C ARG A 29 -3.47 -4.94 8.25
N GLN A 30 -2.87 -5.57 7.26
CA GLN A 30 -3.52 -6.54 6.39
C GLN A 30 -3.46 -7.93 7.00
N ILE A 31 -4.58 -8.65 6.97
CA ILE A 31 -4.68 -10.04 7.41
C ILE A 31 -4.72 -10.95 6.18
N ILE A 32 -3.94 -12.02 6.22
CA ILE A 32 -3.91 -13.01 5.14
C ILE A 32 -5.22 -13.80 5.15
N GLU A 33 -5.99 -13.72 4.07
CA GLU A 33 -7.19 -14.55 3.88
C GLU A 33 -6.88 -15.87 3.17
N GLU A 34 -6.00 -15.83 2.18
CA GLU A 34 -5.60 -17.03 1.44
C GLU A 34 -4.20 -16.85 0.84
N ILE A 35 -3.45 -17.96 0.79
CA ILE A 35 -2.23 -18.08 0.01
C ILE A 35 -2.42 -19.22 -0.98
N LYS A 36 -2.17 -18.95 -2.26
CA LYS A 36 -2.24 -19.93 -3.34
C LYS A 36 -0.92 -20.03 -4.08
N PHE A 37 -0.39 -21.24 -4.16
CA PHE A 37 0.75 -21.58 -5.00
C PHE A 37 0.25 -22.25 -6.28
N VAL A 38 0.74 -21.80 -7.41
CA VAL A 38 0.42 -22.34 -8.75
C VAL A 38 1.71 -22.74 -9.43
N LEU A 39 1.78 -24.00 -9.89
CA LEU A 39 2.92 -24.50 -10.64
C LEU A 39 2.92 -23.91 -12.05
N LEU A 40 3.93 -23.12 -12.39
CA LEU A 40 4.11 -22.55 -13.73
C LEU A 40 5.04 -23.40 -14.61
N GLY A 41 5.85 -24.23 -14.00
CA GLY A 41 6.82 -25.13 -14.65
C GLY A 41 7.56 -25.94 -13.60
N SER A 42 8.35 -26.93 -14.00
CA SER A 42 9.00 -27.88 -13.07
C SER A 42 9.88 -27.22 -12.00
N ARG A 43 10.30 -25.96 -12.20
CA ARG A 43 11.16 -25.19 -11.28
C ARG A 43 10.63 -23.80 -10.95
N MET A 44 9.35 -23.58 -11.17
CA MET A 44 8.79 -22.23 -11.01
C MET A 44 7.38 -22.28 -10.46
N LEU A 45 7.16 -21.57 -9.34
CA LEU A 45 5.84 -21.34 -8.74
C LEU A 45 5.47 -19.87 -8.84
N MET A 46 4.18 -19.60 -8.96
CA MET A 46 3.59 -18.32 -8.62
C MET A 46 2.95 -18.43 -7.23
N ALA A 47 3.28 -17.52 -6.32
CA ALA A 47 2.56 -17.34 -5.07
C ALA A 47 1.61 -16.16 -5.21
N VAL A 48 0.36 -16.35 -4.84
CA VAL A 48 -0.69 -15.32 -4.78
C VAL A 48 -1.17 -15.25 -3.34
N ILE A 49 -1.14 -14.06 -2.75
CA ILE A 49 -1.59 -13.79 -1.38
C ILE A 49 -2.78 -12.85 -1.47
N LEU A 50 -3.92 -13.30 -0.98
CA LEU A 50 -5.13 -12.48 -0.82
C LEU A 50 -5.23 -12.01 0.62
N THR A 51 -5.52 -10.74 0.82
CA THR A 51 -5.72 -10.15 2.14
C THR A 51 -7.18 -9.76 2.38
N ASP A 52 -7.52 -9.55 3.64
CA ASP A 52 -8.85 -9.12 4.10
C ASP A 52 -9.31 -7.78 3.52
N THR A 53 -8.37 -6.94 3.07
CA THR A 53 -8.64 -5.68 2.36
C THR A 53 -8.91 -5.89 0.87
N GLY A 54 -8.84 -7.13 0.36
CA GLY A 54 -8.94 -7.45 -1.06
C GLY A 54 -7.68 -7.09 -1.86
N THR A 55 -6.57 -6.80 -1.18
CA THR A 55 -5.27 -6.61 -1.84
C THR A 55 -4.72 -7.96 -2.27
N ILE A 56 -4.26 -8.04 -3.51
CA ILE A 56 -3.57 -9.21 -4.05
C ILE A 56 -2.09 -8.88 -4.19
N LYS A 57 -1.24 -9.70 -3.55
CA LYS A 57 0.21 -9.69 -3.75
C LYS A 57 0.60 -10.94 -4.52
N GLU A 58 1.42 -10.79 -5.54
CA GLU A 58 1.90 -11.92 -6.34
C GLU A 58 3.42 -11.90 -6.48
N THR A 59 4.01 -13.07 -6.52
CA THR A 59 5.45 -13.20 -6.76
C THR A 59 5.78 -14.52 -7.44
N ILE A 60 6.85 -14.52 -8.24
CA ILE A 60 7.37 -15.71 -8.91
C ILE A 60 8.58 -16.22 -8.14
N ILE A 61 8.55 -17.50 -7.81
CA ILE A 61 9.57 -18.21 -7.04
C ILE A 61 10.26 -19.20 -7.96
N LYS A 62 11.58 -19.13 -8.06
CA LYS A 62 12.39 -20.06 -8.85
C LYS A 62 13.15 -21.01 -7.93
N PHE A 63 13.24 -22.26 -8.33
CA PHE A 63 13.91 -23.34 -7.60
C PHE A 63 15.07 -23.92 -8.41
N GLU A 64 16.06 -24.45 -7.72
CA GLU A 64 17.19 -25.15 -8.35
C GLU A 64 16.80 -26.59 -8.78
N LYS A 65 15.85 -27.19 -8.06
CA LYS A 65 15.35 -28.56 -8.29
C LYS A 65 13.91 -28.54 -8.74
N ASP A 66 13.52 -29.62 -9.42
CA ASP A 66 12.15 -29.78 -9.85
C ASP A 66 11.19 -29.93 -8.67
N ILE A 67 10.03 -29.34 -8.79
CA ILE A 67 8.91 -29.36 -7.84
C ILE A 67 7.72 -30.05 -8.52
N THR A 68 7.03 -30.94 -7.79
CA THR A 68 5.87 -31.68 -8.31
C THR A 68 4.57 -31.01 -7.90
N GLN A 69 3.48 -31.32 -8.62
CA GLN A 69 2.16 -30.82 -8.26
C GLN A 69 1.73 -31.26 -6.86
N GLU A 70 2.03 -32.51 -6.46
CA GLU A 70 1.75 -33.02 -5.12
C GLU A 70 2.44 -32.20 -4.02
N GLN A 71 3.69 -31.77 -4.26
CA GLN A 71 4.41 -30.89 -3.35
C GLN A 71 3.76 -29.51 -3.28
N VAL A 72 3.28 -28.98 -4.41
CA VAL A 72 2.56 -27.69 -4.43
C VAL A 72 1.24 -27.78 -3.67
N ASP A 73 0.49 -28.86 -3.82
CA ASP A 73 -0.76 -29.09 -3.10
C ASP A 73 -0.51 -29.17 -1.59
N THR A 74 0.57 -29.83 -1.18
CA THR A 74 1.02 -29.89 0.21
C THR A 74 1.40 -28.49 0.75
N LEU A 75 2.15 -27.70 -0.02
CA LEU A 75 2.50 -26.31 0.34
C LEU A 75 1.24 -25.45 0.52
N ASN A 76 0.25 -25.57 -0.37
CA ASN A 76 -1.02 -24.87 -0.27
C ASN A 76 -1.72 -25.15 1.07
N ILE A 77 -1.80 -26.41 1.46
CA ILE A 77 -2.43 -26.82 2.72
C ILE A 77 -1.66 -26.23 3.92
N ILE A 78 -0.36 -26.38 3.94
CA ILE A 78 0.47 -25.99 5.08
C ILE A 78 0.49 -24.48 5.25
N PHE A 79 0.75 -23.73 4.18
CA PHE A 79 0.82 -22.28 4.26
C PHE A 79 -0.53 -21.66 4.65
N ASN A 80 -1.65 -22.17 4.12
CA ASN A 80 -2.96 -21.68 4.54
C ASN A 80 -3.27 -22.03 6.00
N ASN A 81 -2.99 -23.26 6.45
CA ASN A 81 -3.20 -23.64 7.85
C ASN A 81 -2.38 -22.81 8.84
N LYS A 82 -1.21 -22.32 8.43
CA LYS A 82 -0.29 -21.60 9.32
C LYS A 82 -0.41 -20.07 9.22
N LEU A 83 -0.74 -19.54 8.06
CA LEU A 83 -0.70 -18.12 7.79
C LEU A 83 -2.07 -17.45 7.66
N LYS A 84 -3.12 -18.18 7.31
CA LYS A 84 -4.47 -17.63 7.25
C LYS A 84 -4.88 -17.04 8.61
N GLY A 85 -5.41 -15.83 8.60
CA GLY A 85 -5.79 -15.07 9.79
C GLY A 85 -4.64 -14.36 10.50
N ARG A 86 -3.40 -14.45 9.98
CA ARG A 86 -2.25 -13.72 10.53
C ARG A 86 -2.01 -12.42 9.77
N LEU A 87 -1.34 -11.48 10.44
CA LEU A 87 -0.89 -10.25 9.81
C LEU A 87 0.11 -10.54 8.68
N LEU A 88 -0.05 -9.87 7.56
CA LEU A 88 0.83 -10.02 6.40
C LEU A 88 2.31 -9.73 6.76
N ALA A 89 2.55 -8.73 7.60
CA ALA A 89 3.89 -8.41 8.09
C ALA A 89 4.49 -9.47 9.03
N SER A 90 3.70 -10.42 9.54
CA SER A 90 4.22 -11.50 10.42
C SER A 90 4.84 -12.68 9.66
N VAL A 91 4.86 -12.61 8.33
CA VAL A 91 5.56 -13.61 7.49
C VAL A 91 7.04 -13.27 7.47
N ASP A 92 7.77 -13.69 8.48
CA ASP A 92 9.16 -13.34 8.75
C ASP A 92 10.07 -14.58 8.97
N MET A 93 11.33 -14.35 9.32
CA MET A 93 12.33 -15.41 9.60
C MET A 93 11.92 -16.39 10.72
N PRO A 94 11.32 -15.96 11.86
CA PRO A 94 10.76 -16.88 12.85
C PRO A 94 9.69 -17.81 12.28
N MET A 95 8.87 -17.33 11.36
CA MET A 95 7.87 -18.16 10.67
C MET A 95 8.52 -19.20 9.75
N GLU A 96 9.64 -18.87 9.11
CA GLU A 96 10.44 -19.83 8.33
C GLU A 96 10.83 -21.02 9.22
N GLN A 97 11.42 -20.75 10.38
CA GLN A 97 11.84 -21.80 11.31
C GLN A 97 10.67 -22.65 11.82
N TYR A 98 9.53 -22.01 12.10
CA TYR A 98 8.34 -22.70 12.53
C TYR A 98 7.78 -23.65 11.48
N ILE A 99 7.63 -23.19 10.24
CA ILE A 99 7.17 -24.02 9.11
C ILE A 99 8.15 -25.16 8.86
N MET A 100 9.46 -24.90 8.97
CA MET A 100 10.50 -25.92 8.80
C MET A 100 10.49 -27.00 9.88
N SER A 101 10.23 -26.63 11.15
CA SER A 101 10.20 -27.60 12.26
C SER A 101 9.04 -28.59 12.18
N GLU A 102 7.93 -28.19 11.58
CA GLU A 102 6.73 -29.04 11.41
C GLU A 102 6.79 -29.93 10.18
N MET A 103 7.60 -29.52 9.21
CA MET A 103 7.76 -30.25 7.99
C MET A 103 9.10 -30.99 8.03
N ASN A 104 9.23 -32.19 8.37
CA ASN A 104 10.44 -32.99 8.07
C ASN A 104 10.89 -32.86 6.57
N TYR A 105 10.56 -31.75 5.91
CA TYR A 105 10.67 -31.47 4.49
C TYR A 105 11.68 -30.34 4.19
N ARG A 106 12.48 -30.60 3.24
CA ARG A 106 13.43 -29.86 2.40
C ARG A 106 13.46 -28.34 2.62
N ILE A 107 14.37 -27.91 3.45
CA ILE A 107 14.81 -26.50 3.66
C ILE A 107 14.97 -25.72 2.36
N ASP A 108 15.41 -26.42 1.29
CA ASP A 108 15.64 -25.88 -0.04
C ASP A 108 14.38 -25.38 -0.78
N VAL A 109 13.18 -25.80 -0.34
CA VAL A 109 11.89 -25.34 -0.91
C VAL A 109 11.29 -24.19 -0.09
N ILE A 110 11.27 -24.29 1.24
CA ILE A 110 10.61 -23.30 2.11
C ILE A 110 11.32 -21.95 2.11
N LYS A 111 12.65 -21.97 2.22
CA LYS A 111 13.45 -20.75 2.30
C LYS A 111 13.28 -19.80 1.10
N PRO A 112 13.33 -20.26 -0.17
CA PRO A 112 13.03 -19.42 -1.32
C PRO A 112 11.61 -18.85 -1.30
N ILE A 113 10.62 -19.63 -0.83
CA ILE A 113 9.22 -19.22 -0.74
C ILE A 113 9.09 -18.04 0.24
N ILE A 114 9.52 -18.21 1.48
CA ILE A 114 9.43 -17.17 2.51
C ILE A 114 10.20 -15.92 2.07
N LYS A 115 11.41 -16.08 1.51
CA LYS A 115 12.21 -14.95 1.03
C LYS A 115 11.48 -14.13 -0.05
N GLN A 116 10.85 -14.81 -1.03
CA GLN A 116 10.14 -14.11 -2.11
C GLN A 116 8.81 -13.51 -1.64
N ILE A 117 8.10 -14.18 -0.74
CA ILE A 117 6.91 -13.63 -0.10
C ILE A 117 7.27 -12.34 0.67
N ASN A 118 8.31 -12.38 1.51
CA ASN A 118 8.76 -11.20 2.25
C ASN A 118 9.19 -10.07 1.31
N LYS A 119 9.86 -10.40 0.21
CA LYS A 119 10.18 -9.40 -0.80
C LYS A 119 8.92 -8.77 -1.38
N ALA A 120 7.92 -9.57 -1.76
CA ALA A 120 6.66 -9.08 -2.32
C ALA A 120 5.82 -8.28 -1.30
N ILE A 121 5.92 -8.61 -0.01
CA ILE A 121 5.29 -7.86 1.07
C ILE A 121 5.95 -6.49 1.25
N ASN A 122 7.29 -6.47 1.26
CA ASN A 122 8.10 -5.28 1.49
C ASN A 122 8.47 -4.54 0.19
N ASP A 123 8.06 -5.06 -0.98
CA ASP A 123 8.20 -4.33 -2.22
C ASP A 123 7.44 -3.00 -2.08
N GLU A 124 8.12 -1.91 -2.39
CA GLU A 124 7.74 -0.53 -2.10
C GLU A 124 6.24 -0.32 -2.28
N SER A 125 5.61 0.21 -1.26
CA SER A 125 4.22 0.68 -1.33
C SER A 125 4.08 1.53 -2.58
N LYS A 126 3.27 1.09 -3.55
CA LYS A 126 3.07 1.86 -4.78
C LYS A 126 2.50 3.21 -4.40
N ILE A 127 3.26 4.27 -4.67
CA ILE A 127 2.76 5.63 -4.52
C ILE A 127 1.94 5.95 -5.78
N TYR A 128 0.67 6.24 -5.60
CA TYR A 128 -0.19 6.81 -6.62
C TYR A 128 -0.10 8.32 -6.56
N LEU A 129 0.22 8.96 -7.66
CA LEU A 129 0.38 10.40 -7.75
C LEU A 129 -0.52 10.93 -8.86
N ASN A 130 -1.35 11.90 -8.52
CA ASN A 130 -2.22 12.60 -9.46
C ASN A 130 -2.08 14.12 -9.30
N GLY A 131 -2.26 14.85 -10.42
CA GLY A 131 -2.25 16.29 -10.42
C GLY A 131 -0.88 16.92 -10.14
N ALA A 132 0.22 16.27 -10.48
CA ALA A 132 1.57 16.84 -10.31
C ALA A 132 1.77 18.18 -11.06
N ASN A 133 0.95 18.44 -12.09
CA ASN A 133 0.95 19.70 -12.84
C ASN A 133 -0.02 20.76 -12.29
N ARG A 134 -0.96 20.40 -11.42
CA ARG A 134 -1.96 21.33 -10.86
C ARG A 134 -1.37 22.51 -10.08
N PRO A 135 -0.26 22.34 -9.33
CA PRO A 135 0.38 23.46 -8.66
C PRO A 135 0.78 24.60 -9.60
N PHE A 136 1.11 24.29 -10.86
CA PHE A 136 1.53 25.32 -11.82
C PHE A 136 0.39 26.30 -12.23
N ASP A 137 -0.87 25.92 -11.98
CA ASP A 137 -2.02 26.80 -12.16
C ASP A 137 -2.17 27.83 -11.01
N ASN A 138 -1.40 27.66 -9.90
CA ASN A 138 -1.45 28.53 -8.74
C ASN A 138 -0.38 29.64 -8.85
N PRO A 139 -0.72 30.93 -8.64
CA PRO A 139 0.22 32.04 -8.70
C PRO A 139 1.46 31.89 -7.78
N GLU A 140 1.35 31.15 -6.68
CA GLU A 140 2.48 30.88 -5.76
C GLU A 140 3.57 30.02 -6.40
N PHE A 141 3.26 29.23 -7.43
CA PHE A 141 4.21 28.41 -8.18
C PHE A 141 4.96 29.16 -9.30
N GLN A 142 4.90 30.49 -9.32
CA GLN A 142 5.57 31.29 -10.36
C GLN A 142 7.09 31.40 -10.17
N SER A 143 7.63 31.07 -8.98
CA SER A 143 9.08 31.09 -8.78
C SER A 143 9.74 29.78 -9.19
N THR A 144 10.85 29.88 -9.92
CA THR A 144 11.65 28.70 -10.32
C THR A 144 12.14 27.89 -9.11
N GLU A 145 12.42 28.57 -7.99
CA GLU A 145 12.85 27.93 -6.75
C GLU A 145 11.73 27.08 -6.16
N PHE A 146 10.51 27.59 -6.11
CA PHE A 146 9.35 26.86 -5.60
C PHE A 146 9.08 25.61 -6.44
N VAL A 147 9.10 25.74 -7.78
CA VAL A 147 8.94 24.59 -8.71
C VAL A 147 10.01 23.55 -8.45
N ARG A 148 11.28 23.94 -8.29
CA ARG A 148 12.38 23.01 -8.00
C ARG A 148 12.16 22.30 -6.67
N ASN A 149 11.78 23.00 -5.62
CA ASN A 149 11.50 22.41 -4.31
C ASN A 149 10.34 21.43 -4.37
N PHE A 150 9.30 21.76 -5.13
CA PHE A 150 8.18 20.86 -5.35
C PHE A 150 8.58 19.56 -6.07
N MET A 151 9.35 19.66 -7.15
CA MET A 151 9.82 18.47 -7.86
C MET A 151 10.74 17.63 -6.97
N ASN A 152 11.63 18.23 -6.20
CA ASN A 152 12.45 17.54 -5.23
C ASN A 152 11.61 16.81 -4.17
N LEU A 153 10.53 17.41 -3.72
CA LEU A 153 9.59 16.78 -2.79
C LEU A 153 8.94 15.53 -3.42
N LEU A 154 8.45 15.64 -4.66
CA LEU A 154 7.85 14.51 -5.37
C LEU A 154 8.84 13.37 -5.66
N ASP A 155 10.11 13.71 -5.90
CA ASP A 155 11.17 12.72 -6.09
C ASP A 155 11.60 12.05 -4.77
N SER A 156 11.30 12.68 -3.63
CA SER A 156 11.65 12.17 -2.29
C SER A 156 10.63 11.12 -1.81
N LYS A 157 10.57 9.97 -2.50
CA LYS A 157 9.61 8.90 -2.23
C LYS A 157 9.59 8.46 -0.76
N ASN A 158 10.76 8.32 -0.12
CA ASN A 158 10.84 7.89 1.28
C ASN A 158 10.16 8.90 2.21
N LEU A 159 10.37 10.20 2.00
CA LEU A 159 9.71 11.25 2.78
C LEU A 159 8.19 11.18 2.62
N ILE A 160 7.70 11.02 1.39
CA ILE A 160 6.27 10.89 1.12
C ILE A 160 5.70 9.64 1.81
N LEU A 161 6.39 8.51 1.74
CA LEU A 161 5.98 7.27 2.41
C LEU A 161 5.91 7.45 3.92
N ASP A 162 6.95 8.00 4.55
CA ASP A 162 7.00 8.25 5.99
C ASP A 162 5.83 9.11 6.47
N LEU A 163 5.43 10.13 5.67
CA LEU A 163 4.30 11.00 5.98
C LEU A 163 2.94 10.31 5.81
N LEU A 164 2.82 9.40 4.84
CA LEU A 164 1.58 8.67 4.56
C LEU A 164 1.42 7.44 5.47
N GLU A 165 2.48 6.84 5.97
CA GLU A 165 2.45 5.66 6.84
C GLU A 165 2.20 5.99 8.32
N ASN A 166 2.05 7.27 8.69
CA ASN A 166 1.74 7.69 10.06
C ASN A 166 0.52 6.94 10.62
N GLU A 167 0.50 6.71 11.95
CA GLU A 167 -0.54 5.91 12.61
C GLU A 167 -1.87 6.66 12.78
N GLU A 168 -1.87 7.99 12.77
CA GLU A 168 -3.07 8.79 12.98
C GLU A 168 -4.00 8.78 11.76
N ASP A 169 -5.31 8.83 12.01
CA ASP A 169 -6.31 8.80 10.96
C ASP A 169 -6.33 10.07 10.11
N PHE A 170 -5.86 11.19 10.68
CA PHE A 170 -5.81 12.49 10.01
C PHE A 170 -4.63 13.31 10.54
N ASN A 171 -3.80 13.84 9.63
CA ASN A 171 -2.66 14.70 9.97
C ASN A 171 -2.56 15.91 9.04
N VAL A 172 -2.03 17.00 9.57
CA VAL A 172 -1.68 18.20 8.82
C VAL A 172 -0.25 18.57 9.15
N TYR A 173 0.61 18.54 8.15
CA TYR A 173 2.00 18.95 8.24
C TYR A 173 2.19 20.27 7.51
N ILE A 174 2.69 21.31 8.20
CA ILE A 174 2.78 22.67 7.65
C ILE A 174 4.24 23.15 7.63
N GLY A 175 4.76 23.40 6.44
CA GLY A 175 6.02 24.10 6.23
C GLY A 175 7.21 23.44 6.94
N ASN A 176 7.90 24.22 7.79
CA ASN A 176 9.14 23.81 8.46
C ASN A 176 8.98 22.75 9.57
N GLU A 177 7.78 22.27 9.87
CA GLU A 177 7.56 21.19 10.85
C GLU A 177 8.28 19.91 10.45
N ILE A 178 8.51 19.72 9.16
CA ILE A 178 9.22 18.59 8.63
C ILE A 178 10.32 19.06 7.67
N ASN A 179 11.53 18.53 7.85
CA ASN A 179 12.64 18.79 6.95
C ASN A 179 12.28 18.39 5.52
N GLY A 180 12.41 19.33 4.59
CA GLY A 180 12.08 19.11 3.17
C GLY A 180 10.71 19.67 2.75
N LEU A 181 9.85 20.12 3.67
CA LEU A 181 8.53 20.69 3.36
C LEU A 181 8.47 22.22 3.34
N LYS A 182 9.54 22.93 3.58
CA LYS A 182 9.64 24.38 3.82
C LYS A 182 8.50 25.25 3.25
N ASP A 183 8.16 25.04 1.97
CA ASP A 183 7.19 25.86 1.23
C ASP A 183 5.83 25.17 1.05
N PHE A 184 5.70 23.93 1.55
CA PHE A 184 4.56 23.03 1.29
C PHE A 184 3.87 22.62 2.57
N SER A 185 2.62 22.21 2.42
CA SER A 185 1.87 21.50 3.45
C SER A 185 1.34 20.21 2.88
N ILE A 186 1.24 19.21 3.74
CA ILE A 186 0.63 17.92 3.40
C ILE A 186 -0.49 17.66 4.38
N VAL A 187 -1.67 17.35 3.85
CA VAL A 187 -2.81 16.86 4.64
C VAL A 187 -2.97 15.38 4.31
N THR A 188 -2.85 14.52 5.32
CA THR A 188 -3.01 13.08 5.15
C THR A 188 -4.28 12.58 5.81
N PHE A 189 -4.88 11.57 5.21
CA PHE A 189 -6.10 10.96 5.68
C PHE A 189 -6.06 9.46 5.41
N LYS A 190 -6.32 8.63 6.45
CA LYS A 190 -6.50 7.19 6.29
C LYS A 190 -7.89 6.89 5.75
N ASN A 191 -7.92 6.19 4.65
CA ASN A 191 -9.14 5.74 4.04
C ASN A 191 -9.55 4.40 4.68
N LYS A 192 -10.66 4.38 5.42
CA LYS A 192 -11.22 3.19 6.05
C LYS A 192 -12.63 2.96 5.53
N VAL A 193 -12.93 1.73 5.12
CA VAL A 193 -14.26 1.32 4.66
C VAL A 193 -14.68 0.04 5.40
N GLY A 194 -15.81 0.09 6.06
CA GLY A 194 -16.30 -1.03 6.87
C GLY A 194 -15.30 -1.46 7.96
N GLY A 195 -14.53 -0.52 8.52
CA GLY A 195 -13.48 -0.78 9.51
C GLY A 195 -12.16 -1.31 8.95
N LYS A 196 -12.05 -1.57 7.65
CA LYS A 196 -10.82 -2.03 6.99
C LYS A 196 -9.99 -0.85 6.47
N ASP A 197 -8.67 -0.93 6.66
CA ASP A 197 -7.71 0.06 6.13
C ASP A 197 -7.57 -0.13 4.62
N LEU A 198 -7.90 0.90 3.85
CA LEU A 198 -7.72 0.92 2.39
C LEU A 198 -6.49 1.71 1.95
N GLY A 199 -5.70 2.20 2.90
CA GLY A 199 -4.52 3.00 2.66
C GLY A 199 -4.68 4.45 3.07
N THR A 200 -3.69 5.26 2.75
CA THR A 200 -3.64 6.69 3.11
C THR A 200 -3.60 7.54 1.87
N ILE A 201 -4.38 8.62 1.88
CA ILE A 201 -4.37 9.65 0.84
C ILE A 201 -3.76 10.91 1.43
N GLY A 202 -2.83 11.55 0.72
CA GLY A 202 -2.24 12.83 1.05
C GLY A 202 -2.53 13.87 -0.03
N ILE A 203 -2.75 15.11 0.39
CA ILE A 203 -2.85 16.27 -0.50
C ILE A 203 -1.67 17.19 -0.21
N ILE A 204 -0.91 17.49 -1.25
CA ILE A 204 0.26 18.36 -1.21
C ILE A 204 -0.12 19.68 -1.85
N GLY A 205 0.05 20.78 -1.11
CA GLY A 205 -0.20 22.14 -1.58
C GLY A 205 0.75 23.15 -0.92
N PRO A 206 0.64 24.45 -1.27
CA PRO A 206 1.39 25.49 -0.60
C PRO A 206 0.96 25.64 0.86
N THR A 207 1.80 26.22 1.71
CA THR A 207 1.49 26.46 3.14
C THR A 207 0.22 27.29 3.36
N ARG A 208 -0.23 28.05 2.35
CA ARG A 208 -1.46 28.85 2.37
C ARG A 208 -2.65 28.21 1.65
N MET A 209 -2.64 26.88 1.49
CA MET A 209 -3.78 26.20 0.87
C MET A 209 -5.06 26.32 1.68
N ASP A 210 -6.20 26.19 1.02
CA ASP A 210 -7.52 26.14 1.69
C ASP A 210 -7.72 24.81 2.42
N TYR A 211 -7.22 24.73 3.65
CA TYR A 211 -7.33 23.53 4.49
C TYR A 211 -8.78 23.12 4.73
N SER A 212 -9.70 24.08 4.90
CA SER A 212 -11.12 23.78 5.13
C SER A 212 -11.74 23.04 3.95
N LYS A 213 -11.46 23.52 2.73
CA LYS A 213 -11.89 22.87 1.50
C LYS A 213 -11.28 21.48 1.37
N VAL A 214 -9.96 21.37 1.58
CA VAL A 214 -9.21 20.11 1.50
C VAL A 214 -9.81 19.06 2.44
N ILE A 215 -9.98 19.41 3.72
CA ILE A 215 -10.52 18.52 4.75
C ILE A 215 -11.96 18.10 4.40
N SER A 216 -12.78 19.03 3.93
CA SER A 216 -14.16 18.77 3.55
C SER A 216 -14.26 17.80 2.39
N VAL A 217 -13.43 17.96 1.36
CA VAL A 217 -13.37 17.06 0.20
C VAL A 217 -12.90 15.67 0.62
N MET A 218 -11.85 15.56 1.45
CA MET A 218 -11.36 14.26 1.93
C MET A 218 -12.42 13.52 2.74
N LYS A 219 -13.11 14.20 3.66
CA LYS A 219 -14.20 13.62 4.44
C LYS A 219 -15.37 13.17 3.57
N TYR A 220 -15.74 13.97 2.58
CA TYR A 220 -16.80 13.62 1.64
C TYR A 220 -16.46 12.37 0.83
N ILE A 221 -15.27 12.31 0.23
CA ILE A 221 -14.82 11.13 -0.54
C ILE A 221 -14.79 9.88 0.34
N ASN A 222 -14.27 9.98 1.57
CA ASN A 222 -14.29 8.83 2.49
C ASN A 222 -15.71 8.38 2.84
N HIS A 223 -16.64 9.32 3.02
CA HIS A 223 -18.04 9.00 3.27
C HIS A 223 -18.67 8.26 2.08
N GLU A 224 -18.48 8.76 0.86
CA GLU A 224 -19.00 8.11 -0.35
C GLU A 224 -18.39 6.72 -0.57
N LEU A 225 -17.08 6.56 -0.34
CA LEU A 225 -16.43 5.24 -0.42
C LEU A 225 -16.99 4.26 0.63
N ASN A 226 -17.27 4.73 1.85
CA ASN A 226 -17.91 3.89 2.87
C ASN A 226 -19.32 3.47 2.48
N LYS A 227 -20.09 4.35 1.86
CA LYS A 227 -21.45 4.06 1.38
C LYS A 227 -21.42 3.03 0.25
N GLU A 228 -20.59 3.23 -0.77
CA GLU A 228 -20.53 2.36 -1.96
C GLU A 228 -19.93 0.97 -1.65
N LEU A 229 -18.91 0.91 -0.78
CA LEU A 229 -18.16 -0.31 -0.50
C LEU A 229 -18.55 -0.95 0.85
N GLY A 230 -19.13 -0.18 1.78
CA GLY A 230 -19.56 -0.66 3.09
C GLY A 230 -20.88 -1.42 3.04
N ASP A 231 -21.82 -1.01 2.20
CA ASP A 231 -23.15 -1.62 2.05
C ASP A 231 -23.13 -2.93 1.21
N GLY A 232 -21.98 -3.31 0.63
CA GLY A 232 -21.84 -4.51 -0.20
C GLY A 232 -21.84 -5.85 0.55
N LYS A 233 -22.25 -5.91 1.83
CA LYS A 233 -22.26 -7.14 2.67
C LYS A 233 -23.63 -7.54 3.25
N GLU A 234 -24.73 -7.02 2.72
CA GLU A 234 -26.04 -7.61 2.97
C GLU A 234 -26.63 -8.14 1.65
N GLY A 235 -26.20 -9.36 1.28
CA GLY A 235 -26.75 -10.10 0.15
C GLY A 235 -26.31 -11.56 0.22
#